data_12be6fb60af512898bbd3dd7a1b9b1cd
#
_entry.id   12be6fb60af512898bbd3dd7a1b9b1cd
#
_cell.length_a   1.000
_cell.length_b   1.000
_cell.length_c   1.000
_cell.angle_alpha   90.00
_cell.angle_beta   90.00
_cell.angle_gamma   90.00
#
_symmetry.space_group_name_H-M   'P 1'
#
loop_
_entity.id
_entity.type
_entity.pdbx_description
1 polymer ?
#
loop_
_entity_poly.entity_id
_entity_poly.type
_entity_poly.pdbx_seq_one_letter_code
_entity_poly.pdbx_strand_id
1 'polypeptide(L)'
;MLYARKISEDGWFGKEALDADSVSELGTKNHELSVWKVSDAKNNIDVDRVALALALTLGKVSEFYMVLLDPCDLQSRYKWAVAFAPQDGDTRYKKMKGEHTNFVLDTFWEQGYLSEYIHQLIEDPNNYRYYDANSIKKMVYDALKAGDVEWEDIKFDGAWKKAIKEMEEVYGSLKL
;
A
#
# COMPACT_ATOMS: atom_id res chain seq x y z
N MET A 1 -8.67 -11.22 8.89
CA MET A 1 -8.21 -9.80 8.79
C MET A 1 -7.20 -9.74 7.66
N LEU A 2 -7.36 -8.83 6.74
CA LEU A 2 -6.46 -8.69 5.60
C LEU A 2 -5.41 -7.60 5.86
N TYR A 3 -4.33 -7.69 5.11
CA TYR A 3 -3.25 -6.71 5.11
C TYR A 3 -2.94 -6.30 3.68
N ALA A 4 -2.72 -5.02 3.48
CA ALA A 4 -2.38 -4.48 2.17
C ALA A 4 -0.87 -4.27 2.05
N ARG A 5 -0.34 -4.65 0.91
CA ARG A 5 1.05 -4.40 0.52
C ARG A 5 1.10 -3.73 -0.84
N LYS A 6 1.87 -2.66 -0.95
CA LYS A 6 2.21 -2.07 -2.24
C LYS A 6 3.18 -3.00 -2.97
N ILE A 7 2.92 -3.22 -4.26
CA ILE A 7 3.80 -3.95 -5.19
C ILE A 7 4.01 -3.15 -6.47
N SER A 8 5.12 -3.39 -7.16
CA SER A 8 5.42 -2.77 -8.46
C SER A 8 4.74 -3.55 -9.61
N GLU A 9 4.55 -2.90 -10.74
CA GLU A 9 4.06 -3.58 -11.95
C GLU A 9 5.14 -4.52 -12.50
N ASP A 10 6.32 -3.99 -12.74
CA ASP A 10 7.44 -4.73 -13.37
C ASP A 10 7.91 -5.93 -12.54
N GLY A 11 7.77 -5.87 -11.21
CA GLY A 11 8.15 -6.95 -10.31
C GLY A 11 7.21 -8.16 -10.36
N TRP A 12 5.94 -7.99 -10.76
CA TRP A 12 4.93 -9.01 -10.50
C TRP A 12 4.07 -9.37 -11.71
N PHE A 13 3.66 -8.41 -12.53
CA PHE A 13 2.68 -8.65 -13.59
C PHE A 13 3.34 -9.07 -14.91
N GLY A 14 2.60 -9.84 -15.72
CA GLY A 14 3.05 -10.30 -17.02
C GLY A 14 4.13 -11.40 -16.98
N LYS A 15 4.33 -12.05 -15.83
CA LYS A 15 5.34 -13.09 -15.64
C LYS A 15 4.69 -14.48 -15.58
N GLU A 16 5.28 -15.45 -16.28
CA GLU A 16 4.82 -16.85 -16.23
C GLU A 16 5.23 -17.57 -14.95
N ALA A 17 6.29 -17.10 -14.28
CA ALA A 17 6.79 -17.65 -13.02
C ALA A 17 7.45 -16.57 -12.18
N LEU A 18 7.60 -16.85 -10.89
CA LEU A 18 8.37 -16.02 -9.98
C LEU A 18 9.81 -15.90 -10.46
N ASP A 19 10.33 -14.70 -10.44
CA ASP A 19 11.72 -14.39 -10.73
C ASP A 19 12.43 -13.70 -9.55
N ALA A 20 13.72 -13.40 -9.74
CA ALA A 20 14.51 -12.76 -8.71
C ALA A 20 14.03 -11.34 -8.36
N ASP A 21 13.41 -10.62 -9.31
CA ASP A 21 12.92 -9.25 -9.08
C ASP A 21 11.70 -9.27 -8.17
N SER A 22 10.75 -10.19 -8.39
CA SER A 22 9.58 -10.40 -7.51
C SER A 22 10.02 -10.70 -6.07
N VAL A 23 10.95 -11.63 -5.91
CA VAL A 23 11.46 -12.01 -4.57
C VAL A 23 12.24 -10.87 -3.93
N SER A 24 13.05 -10.15 -4.70
CA SER A 24 13.88 -9.04 -4.19
C SER A 24 13.04 -7.84 -3.73
N GLU A 25 11.87 -7.61 -4.33
CA GLU A 25 10.95 -6.55 -3.89
C GLU A 25 10.43 -6.78 -2.47
N LEU A 26 10.35 -8.05 -2.04
CA LEU A 26 10.03 -8.41 -0.66
C LEU A 26 11.26 -8.44 0.25
N GLY A 27 12.42 -8.10 -0.28
CA GLY A 27 13.64 -7.95 0.49
C GLY A 27 13.47 -6.92 1.58
N THR A 28 13.75 -7.32 2.82
CA THR A 28 13.48 -6.49 4.00
C THR A 28 14.77 -6.02 4.63
N LYS A 29 14.73 -4.82 5.18
CA LYS A 29 15.73 -4.37 6.12
C LYS A 29 15.31 -4.85 7.50
N ASN A 30 16.16 -5.59 8.21
CA ASN A 30 15.87 -6.17 9.51
C ASN A 30 14.77 -7.25 9.52
N HIS A 31 14.57 -7.98 8.41
CA HIS A 31 13.55 -9.04 8.29
C HIS A 31 12.09 -8.57 8.45
N GLU A 32 11.82 -7.29 8.31
CA GLU A 32 10.49 -6.70 8.53
C GLU A 32 9.91 -6.15 7.22
N LEU A 33 8.78 -6.69 6.79
CA LEU A 33 8.05 -6.26 5.60
C LEU A 33 6.84 -5.41 5.99
N SER A 34 6.87 -4.15 5.61
CA SER A 34 5.79 -3.19 5.86
C SER A 34 4.47 -3.60 5.22
N VAL A 35 3.42 -3.68 6.02
CA VAL A 35 2.04 -3.95 5.59
C VAL A 35 1.05 -3.09 6.38
N TRP A 36 -0.15 -2.92 5.84
CA TRP A 36 -1.20 -2.10 6.43
C TRP A 36 -2.46 -2.93 6.67
N LYS A 37 -3.06 -2.83 7.84
CA LYS A 37 -4.31 -3.51 8.16
C LYS A 37 -5.45 -2.96 7.31
N VAL A 38 -6.28 -3.86 6.80
CA VAL A 38 -7.55 -3.54 6.15
C VAL A 38 -8.67 -4.11 7.01
N SER A 39 -9.47 -3.24 7.60
CA SER A 39 -10.52 -3.66 8.55
C SER A 39 -11.63 -4.42 7.86
N ASP A 40 -12.07 -3.95 6.69
CA ASP A 40 -13.05 -4.63 5.85
C ASP A 40 -12.66 -4.51 4.36
N ALA A 41 -12.15 -5.61 3.80
CA ALA A 41 -11.76 -5.66 2.38
C ALA A 41 -12.92 -5.60 1.38
N LYS A 42 -14.15 -5.82 1.85
CA LYS A 42 -15.37 -5.65 1.03
C LYS A 42 -15.82 -4.20 1.00
N ASN A 43 -15.35 -3.39 1.94
CA ASN A 43 -15.59 -1.96 1.99
C ASN A 43 -14.48 -1.21 1.24
N ASN A 44 -14.79 -0.73 0.05
CA ASN A 44 -13.83 0.04 -0.75
C ASN A 44 -13.28 1.25 0.02
N ILE A 45 -14.05 1.87 0.90
CA ILE A 45 -13.61 3.01 1.70
C ILE A 45 -12.42 2.64 2.60
N ASP A 46 -12.43 1.47 3.24
CA ASP A 46 -11.33 1.03 4.08
C ASP A 46 -10.09 0.70 3.25
N VAL A 47 -10.29 0.09 2.08
CA VAL A 47 -9.22 -0.21 1.12
C VAL A 47 -8.59 1.09 0.59
N ASP A 48 -9.41 2.08 0.20
CA ASP A 48 -8.94 3.38 -0.31
C ASP A 48 -8.24 4.21 0.77
N ARG A 49 -8.63 4.10 2.04
CA ARG A 49 -7.91 4.74 3.16
C ARG A 49 -6.49 4.20 3.30
N VAL A 50 -6.30 2.90 3.13
CA VAL A 50 -4.96 2.29 3.12
C VAL A 50 -4.18 2.74 1.89
N ALA A 51 -4.80 2.80 0.72
CA ALA A 51 -4.17 3.31 -0.50
C ALA A 51 -3.72 4.78 -0.34
N LEU A 52 -4.55 5.63 0.28
CA LEU A 52 -4.20 6.99 0.63
C LEU A 52 -3.00 7.05 1.59
N ALA A 53 -2.99 6.20 2.62
CA ALA A 53 -1.87 6.12 3.55
C ALA A 53 -0.57 5.73 2.83
N LEU A 54 -0.62 4.72 1.95
CA LEU A 54 0.51 4.30 1.11
C LEU A 54 0.99 5.40 0.17
N ALA A 55 0.08 6.09 -0.51
CA ALA A 55 0.42 7.22 -1.39
C ALA A 55 1.17 8.32 -0.64
N LEU A 56 0.75 8.61 0.58
CA LEU A 56 1.32 9.66 1.43
C LEU A 56 2.58 9.22 2.22
N THR A 57 3.09 8.00 2.04
CA THR A 57 4.47 7.63 2.41
C THR A 57 5.48 8.14 1.39
N LEU A 58 5.05 8.43 0.15
CA LEU A 58 5.91 8.79 -0.95
C LEU A 58 6.05 10.31 -1.06
N GLY A 59 7.27 10.79 -1.32
CA GLY A 59 7.54 12.19 -1.66
C GLY A 59 7.19 12.56 -3.11
N LYS A 60 6.56 11.65 -3.85
CA LYS A 60 6.15 11.83 -5.26
C LYS A 60 4.79 11.20 -5.51
N VAL A 61 4.07 11.75 -6.47
CA VAL A 61 2.86 11.14 -7.02
C VAL A 61 3.28 10.05 -8.01
N SER A 62 2.92 8.81 -7.75
CA SER A 62 3.18 7.69 -8.66
C SER A 62 2.08 6.65 -8.51
N GLU A 63 1.72 6.04 -9.62
CA GLU A 63 0.85 4.88 -9.64
C GLU A 63 1.44 3.69 -8.89
N PHE A 64 0.59 2.81 -8.41
CA PHE A 64 0.99 1.56 -7.76
C PHE A 64 -0.12 0.52 -7.76
N TYR A 65 0.30 -0.73 -7.60
CA TYR A 65 -0.58 -1.84 -7.26
C TYR A 65 -0.55 -2.10 -5.75
N MET A 66 -1.66 -2.55 -5.22
CA MET A 66 -1.81 -2.93 -3.82
C MET A 66 -2.47 -4.30 -3.75
N VAL A 67 -1.75 -5.29 -3.21
CA VAL A 67 -2.25 -6.65 -3.02
C VAL A 67 -2.79 -6.80 -1.60
N LEU A 68 -3.85 -7.62 -1.45
CA LEU A 68 -4.49 -7.94 -0.18
C LEU A 68 -4.05 -9.32 0.30
N LEU A 69 -3.36 -9.37 1.42
CA LEU A 69 -2.76 -10.57 2.01
C LEU A 69 -3.61 -11.10 3.15
N ASP A 70 -3.91 -12.39 3.16
CA ASP A 70 -4.56 -13.08 4.29
C ASP A 70 -3.57 -13.98 5.03
N PRO A 71 -3.14 -13.62 6.25
CA PRO A 71 -2.25 -14.46 7.04
C PRO A 71 -2.82 -15.84 7.38
N CYS A 72 -4.14 -15.98 7.48
CA CYS A 72 -4.79 -17.27 7.72
C CYS A 72 -4.67 -18.18 6.50
N ASP A 73 -4.82 -17.64 5.30
CA ASP A 73 -4.64 -18.38 4.06
C ASP A 73 -3.16 -18.76 3.85
N LEU A 74 -2.23 -17.84 4.11
CA LEU A 74 -0.79 -18.12 4.14
C LEU A 74 -0.45 -19.29 5.07
N GLN A 75 -0.95 -19.26 6.31
CA GLN A 75 -0.74 -20.34 7.26
C GLN A 75 -1.34 -21.68 6.79
N SER A 76 -2.50 -21.64 6.17
CA SER A 76 -3.16 -22.83 5.62
C SER A 76 -2.34 -23.49 4.51
N ARG A 77 -1.85 -22.68 3.56
CA ARG A 77 -1.13 -23.14 2.36
C ARG A 77 0.30 -23.60 2.68
N TYR A 78 1.05 -22.78 3.39
CA TYR A 78 2.50 -23.00 3.57
C TYR A 78 2.89 -23.49 4.96
N LYS A 79 1.91 -23.71 5.86
CA LYS A 79 2.15 -24.06 7.27
C LYS A 79 3.04 -23.06 8.01
N TRP A 80 3.03 -21.82 7.51
CA TRP A 80 3.78 -20.72 8.07
C TRP A 80 2.82 -19.74 8.77
N ALA A 81 2.99 -19.61 10.09
CA ALA A 81 2.27 -18.62 10.89
C ALA A 81 3.05 -17.29 10.85
N VAL A 82 2.48 -16.31 10.19
CA VAL A 82 3.10 -14.98 10.06
C VAL A 82 3.26 -14.34 11.44
N ALA A 83 4.49 -13.99 11.80
CA ALA A 83 4.76 -13.17 12.97
C ALA A 83 4.65 -11.69 12.63
N PHE A 84 4.26 -10.89 13.63
CA PHE A 84 4.02 -9.47 13.47
C PHE A 84 4.95 -8.64 14.37
N ALA A 85 5.53 -7.59 13.82
CA ALA A 85 6.23 -6.55 14.57
C ALA A 85 5.44 -5.24 14.45
N PRO A 86 4.64 -4.86 15.46
CA PRO A 86 3.87 -3.62 15.44
C PRO A 86 4.79 -2.40 15.37
N GLN A 87 4.52 -1.51 14.44
CA GLN A 87 5.25 -0.28 14.24
C GLN A 87 4.32 0.78 13.64
N ASP A 88 4.43 2.02 14.10
CA ASP A 88 3.69 3.13 13.49
C ASP A 88 4.14 3.36 12.05
N GLY A 89 3.16 3.59 11.16
CA GLY A 89 3.42 3.83 9.74
C GLY A 89 4.07 5.20 9.49
N ASP A 90 5.05 5.22 8.60
CA ASP A 90 5.62 6.46 8.08
C ASP A 90 4.73 7.02 6.96
N THR A 91 3.58 7.56 7.35
CA THR A 91 2.63 8.22 6.44
C THR A 91 2.25 9.59 6.95
N ARG A 92 1.98 10.52 6.03
CA ARG A 92 1.42 11.84 6.35
C ARG A 92 -0.08 11.78 6.68
N TYR A 93 -0.73 10.64 6.43
CA TYR A 93 -2.11 10.39 6.86
C TYR A 93 -2.12 9.91 8.32
N LYS A 94 -2.04 10.83 9.25
CA LYS A 94 -1.86 10.58 10.70
C LYS A 94 -2.87 9.61 11.29
N LYS A 95 -4.13 9.64 10.84
CA LYS A 95 -5.21 8.75 11.30
C LYS A 95 -4.94 7.27 11.02
N MET A 96 -4.05 6.96 10.08
CA MET A 96 -3.74 5.59 9.66
C MET A 96 -2.43 5.05 10.25
N LYS A 97 -1.64 5.85 10.97
CA LYS A 97 -0.33 5.42 11.48
C LYS A 97 -0.40 4.12 12.29
N GLY A 98 -1.38 4.00 13.17
CA GLY A 98 -1.59 2.82 14.02
C GLY A 98 -2.11 1.57 13.29
N GLU A 99 -2.50 1.69 12.02
CA GLU A 99 -2.94 0.54 11.21
C GLU A 99 -1.77 -0.13 10.46
N HIS A 100 -0.57 0.40 10.62
CA HIS A 100 0.64 -0.20 10.07
C HIS A 100 1.18 -1.28 11.00
N THR A 101 1.80 -2.30 10.40
CA THR A 101 2.59 -3.32 11.09
C THR A 101 3.59 -3.91 10.10
N ASN A 102 4.52 -4.71 10.60
CA ASN A 102 5.41 -5.48 9.73
C ASN A 102 5.10 -6.97 9.84
N PHE A 103 5.16 -7.69 8.72
CA PHE A 103 5.35 -9.13 8.70
C PHE A 103 6.83 -9.42 8.97
N VAL A 104 7.12 -10.33 9.87
CA VAL A 104 8.48 -10.76 10.15
C VAL A 104 8.81 -11.94 9.25
N LEU A 105 9.87 -11.80 8.45
CA LEU A 105 10.36 -12.81 7.50
C LEU A 105 11.76 -13.23 7.93
N ASP A 106 11.84 -14.12 8.91
CA ASP A 106 13.12 -14.53 9.53
C ASP A 106 13.98 -15.39 8.62
N THR A 107 13.36 -16.02 7.64
CA THR A 107 14.04 -16.97 6.75
C THR A 107 13.79 -16.65 5.27
N PHE A 108 14.69 -17.06 4.42
CA PHE A 108 14.52 -17.01 2.98
C PHE A 108 13.29 -17.81 2.49
N TRP A 109 12.92 -18.87 3.20
CA TRP A 109 11.74 -19.67 2.86
C TRP A 109 10.45 -18.88 3.05
N GLU A 110 10.32 -18.11 4.11
CA GLU A 110 9.15 -17.27 4.37
C GLU A 110 8.98 -16.19 3.32
N GLN A 111 10.09 -15.59 2.89
CA GLN A 111 10.11 -14.66 1.76
C GLN A 111 9.66 -15.35 0.45
N GLY A 112 10.13 -16.58 0.21
CA GLY A 112 9.73 -17.41 -0.93
C GLY A 112 8.23 -17.76 -0.91
N TYR A 113 7.71 -18.18 0.24
CA TYR A 113 6.28 -18.49 0.40
C TYR A 113 5.40 -17.26 0.17
N LEU A 114 5.80 -16.12 0.71
CA LEU A 114 5.06 -14.89 0.50
C LEU A 114 5.10 -14.44 -0.96
N SER A 115 6.25 -14.60 -1.63
CA SER A 115 6.38 -14.28 -3.06
C SER A 115 5.47 -15.16 -3.91
N GLU A 116 5.48 -16.47 -3.67
CA GLU A 116 4.60 -17.41 -4.36
C GLU A 116 3.12 -17.10 -4.10
N TYR A 117 2.78 -16.77 -2.86
CA TYR A 117 1.43 -16.38 -2.48
C TYR A 117 0.94 -15.13 -3.22
N ILE A 118 1.76 -14.08 -3.28
CA ILE A 118 1.43 -12.87 -4.02
C ILE A 118 1.26 -13.18 -5.51
N HIS A 119 2.15 -13.98 -6.09
CA HIS A 119 2.06 -14.37 -7.50
C HIS A 119 0.74 -15.07 -7.82
N GLN A 120 0.30 -15.99 -6.96
CA GLN A 120 -1.02 -16.64 -7.10
C GLN A 120 -2.19 -15.67 -6.88
N LEU A 121 -2.08 -14.72 -5.94
CA LEU A 121 -3.14 -13.74 -5.68
C LEU A 121 -3.41 -12.82 -6.85
N ILE A 122 -2.38 -12.37 -7.56
CA ILE A 122 -2.52 -11.41 -8.67
C ILE A 122 -3.12 -12.03 -9.94
N GLU A 123 -3.29 -13.36 -9.99
CA GLU A 123 -4.06 -14.02 -11.06
C GLU A 123 -5.56 -13.67 -10.99
N ASP A 124 -6.08 -13.33 -9.80
CA ASP A 124 -7.45 -12.87 -9.61
C ASP A 124 -7.50 -11.35 -9.34
N PRO A 125 -8.11 -10.55 -10.25
CA PRO A 125 -8.24 -9.11 -10.07
C PRO A 125 -8.97 -8.66 -8.78
N ASN A 126 -9.68 -9.55 -8.11
CA ASN A 126 -10.33 -9.24 -6.83
C ASN A 126 -9.34 -9.14 -5.66
N ASN A 127 -8.14 -9.71 -5.80
CA ASN A 127 -7.14 -9.75 -4.74
C ASN A 127 -6.17 -8.57 -4.75
N TYR A 128 -6.25 -7.70 -5.75
CA TYR A 128 -5.43 -6.50 -5.81
C TYR A 128 -6.21 -5.28 -6.29
N ARG A 129 -5.62 -4.10 -6.14
CA ARG A 129 -6.14 -2.83 -6.65
C ARG A 129 -5.03 -2.08 -7.35
N TYR A 130 -5.38 -1.46 -8.49
CA TYR A 130 -4.51 -0.52 -9.19
C TYR A 130 -4.99 0.91 -8.94
N TYR A 131 -4.06 1.77 -8.60
CA TYR A 131 -4.29 3.19 -8.41
C TYR A 131 -3.39 3.96 -9.36
N ASP A 132 -3.97 4.56 -10.39
CA ASP A 132 -3.25 5.48 -11.28
C ASP A 132 -2.95 6.82 -10.60
N ALA A 133 -2.01 7.57 -11.18
CA ALA A 133 -1.55 8.83 -10.60
C ALA A 133 -2.68 9.88 -10.44
N ASN A 134 -3.68 9.90 -11.33
CA ASN A 134 -4.78 10.86 -11.22
C ASN A 134 -5.77 10.48 -10.13
N SER A 135 -6.07 9.18 -9.99
CA SER A 135 -6.87 8.66 -8.88
C SER A 135 -6.23 8.98 -7.53
N ILE A 136 -4.91 8.83 -7.41
CA ILE A 136 -4.16 9.19 -6.21
C ILE A 136 -4.22 10.69 -5.93
N LYS A 137 -3.99 11.55 -6.93
CA LYS A 137 -4.13 13.00 -6.76
C LYS A 137 -5.51 13.37 -6.26
N LYS A 138 -6.55 12.78 -6.86
CA LYS A 138 -7.95 13.01 -6.47
C LYS A 138 -8.23 12.57 -5.05
N MET A 139 -7.74 11.40 -4.63
CA MET A 139 -7.89 10.91 -3.26
C MET A 139 -7.26 11.86 -2.24
N VAL A 140 -6.04 12.34 -2.50
CA VAL A 140 -5.37 13.30 -1.62
C VAL A 140 -6.09 14.65 -1.59
N TYR A 141 -6.56 15.14 -2.73
CA TYR A 141 -7.37 16.37 -2.81
C TYR A 141 -8.66 16.24 -1.99
N ASP A 142 -9.38 15.12 -2.13
CA ASP A 142 -10.63 14.89 -1.38
C ASP A 142 -10.37 14.76 0.13
N ALA A 143 -9.28 14.12 0.51
CA ALA A 143 -8.87 13.98 1.92
C ALA A 143 -8.50 15.34 2.56
N LEU A 144 -7.83 16.22 1.82
CA LEU A 144 -7.58 17.61 2.24
C LEU A 144 -8.89 18.38 2.39
N LYS A 145 -9.79 18.26 1.42
CA LYS A 145 -11.09 18.92 1.44
C LYS A 145 -11.97 18.46 2.61
N ALA A 146 -11.87 17.18 2.97
CA ALA A 146 -12.57 16.60 4.11
C ALA A 146 -11.90 16.88 5.47
N GLY A 147 -10.69 17.41 5.49
CA GLY A 147 -9.90 17.59 6.71
C GLY A 147 -9.34 16.26 7.28
N ASP A 148 -9.24 15.23 6.46
CA ASP A 148 -8.65 13.95 6.83
C ASP A 148 -7.12 13.99 6.78
N VAL A 149 -6.58 14.80 5.91
CA VAL A 149 -5.16 15.12 5.77
C VAL A 149 -4.98 16.62 5.93
N GLU A 150 -3.97 17.03 6.66
CA GLU A 150 -3.65 18.44 6.85
C GLU A 150 -2.68 18.92 5.77
N TRP A 151 -2.93 20.10 5.20
CA TRP A 151 -2.03 20.72 4.22
C TRP A 151 -0.61 20.87 4.76
N GLU A 152 -0.49 21.20 6.05
CA GLU A 152 0.78 21.37 6.74
C GLU A 152 1.68 20.12 6.66
N ASP A 153 1.08 18.94 6.55
CA ASP A 153 1.80 17.66 6.48
C ASP A 153 2.40 17.38 5.10
N ILE A 154 1.85 17.97 4.04
CA ILE A 154 2.28 17.70 2.65
C ILE A 154 2.82 18.91 1.90
N LYS A 155 2.64 20.11 2.42
CA LYS A 155 2.98 21.39 1.76
C LYS A 155 4.46 21.53 1.37
N PHE A 156 5.36 20.80 2.02
CA PHE A 156 6.80 20.86 1.74
C PHE A 156 7.22 20.01 0.54
N ASP A 157 6.38 19.07 0.11
CA ASP A 157 6.63 18.24 -1.06
C ASP A 157 6.23 18.95 -2.35
N GLY A 158 7.20 19.30 -3.18
CA GLY A 158 6.96 20.00 -4.44
C GLY A 158 6.04 19.23 -5.40
N ALA A 159 6.13 17.89 -5.42
CA ALA A 159 5.28 17.04 -6.24
C ALA A 159 3.81 17.10 -5.78
N TRP A 160 3.56 17.06 -4.48
CA TRP A 160 2.21 17.19 -3.93
C TRP A 160 1.61 18.58 -4.11
N LYS A 161 2.42 19.63 -3.93
CA LYS A 161 1.96 21.02 -4.24
C LYS A 161 1.47 21.15 -5.66
N LYS A 162 2.24 20.63 -6.62
CA LYS A 162 1.87 20.67 -8.03
C LYS A 162 0.61 19.85 -8.29
N ALA A 163 0.53 18.64 -7.75
CA ALA A 163 -0.61 17.75 -7.91
C ALA A 163 -1.91 18.38 -7.36
N ILE A 164 -1.86 19.00 -6.17
CA ILE A 164 -3.04 19.64 -5.58
C ILE A 164 -3.46 20.84 -6.38
N LYS A 165 -2.53 21.67 -6.87
CA LYS A 165 -2.86 22.80 -7.75
C LYS A 165 -3.57 22.35 -9.04
N GLU A 166 -3.10 21.24 -9.65
CA GLU A 166 -3.78 20.64 -10.81
C GLU A 166 -5.21 20.21 -10.47
N MET A 167 -5.43 19.64 -9.29
CA MET A 167 -6.78 19.25 -8.85
C MET A 167 -7.68 20.46 -8.52
N GLU A 168 -7.13 21.53 -7.96
CA GLU A 168 -7.87 22.78 -7.72
C GLU A 168 -8.36 23.43 -9.02
N GLU A 169 -7.57 23.35 -10.08
CA GLU A 169 -7.98 23.84 -11.41
C GLU A 169 -9.20 23.08 -11.97
N VAL A 170 -9.33 21.80 -11.63
CA VAL A 170 -10.41 20.92 -12.11
C VAL A 170 -11.63 20.94 -11.16
N TYR A 171 -11.42 20.89 -9.85
CA TYR A 171 -12.46 20.63 -8.86
C TYR A 171 -12.75 21.82 -7.94
N GLY A 172 -12.05 22.94 -8.11
CA GLY A 172 -12.18 24.15 -7.32
C GLY A 172 -11.14 24.28 -6.20
N SER A 173 -10.93 25.53 -5.76
CA SER A 173 -9.90 25.84 -4.75
C SER A 173 -10.24 25.25 -3.39
N LEU A 174 -9.24 24.67 -2.74
CA LEU A 174 -9.29 24.30 -1.32
C LEU A 174 -9.19 25.58 -0.48
N LYS A 175 -10.03 25.69 0.54
CA LYS A 175 -9.89 26.72 1.58
C LYS A 175 -8.92 26.17 2.64
N LEU A 176 -7.64 26.20 2.32
CA LEU A 176 -6.55 25.71 3.17
C LEU A 176 -6.10 26.78 4.14
#